data_59c7509d11bdb0568caadde5092e99f6
#
_entry.id   59c7509d11bdb0568caadde5092e99f6
#
_cell.length_a   1.000
_cell.length_b   1.000
_cell.length_c   1.000
_cell.angle_alpha   90.00
_cell.angle_beta   90.00
_cell.angle_gamma   90.00
#
_symmetry.space_group_name_H-M   'P 1'
#
loop_
_entity.id
_entity.type
_entity.pdbx_description
1 polymer ?
#
loop_
_entity_poly.entity_id
_entity_poly.type
_entity_poly.pdbx_seq_one_letter_code
_entity_poly.pdbx_strand_id
1 'polypeptide(L)'
;MAHEGCTQLTYIIIAPPEHADEGDRIFRSHRAWMRATHHRDGEKALLSYDLSKVPELSNQLDPNSEPTGNTIFVLSEVYQTYAGVDDHFEQAAATWADFDAMISWFDKCDTTLVPSARILYSLW
;
A
#
# COMPACT_ATOMS: atom_id res chain seq x y z
N MET A 1 -0.14 -9.47 20.29
CA MET A 1 1.12 -9.21 20.54
C MET A 1 1.71 -8.52 19.37
N ALA A 2 2.57 -9.09 18.59
CA ALA A 2 3.32 -8.41 17.55
C ALA A 2 2.80 -7.02 17.18
N HIS A 3 1.65 -6.93 16.49
CA HIS A 3 1.12 -5.66 16.02
C HIS A 3 -0.23 -5.28 16.64
N GLU A 4 -0.68 -5.97 17.68
CA GLU A 4 -1.95 -5.61 18.32
C GLU A 4 -1.91 -4.17 18.82
N GLY A 5 -2.97 -3.43 18.53
CA GLY A 5 -3.08 -2.03 18.88
C GLY A 5 -2.39 -1.08 17.92
N CYS A 6 -1.57 -1.58 16.99
CA CYS A 6 -0.94 -0.76 15.97
C CYS A 6 -1.95 -0.36 14.89
N THR A 7 -1.54 0.53 14.01
CA THR A 7 -2.38 1.05 12.92
C THR A 7 -1.91 0.49 11.58
N GLN A 8 -2.85 -0.07 10.82
CA GLN A 8 -2.57 -0.63 9.51
C GLN A 8 -3.16 0.24 8.41
N LEU A 9 -2.36 0.47 7.38
CA LEU A 9 -2.76 1.12 6.15
C LEU A 9 -2.71 0.06 5.06
N THR A 10 -3.81 -0.12 4.33
CA THR A 10 -3.91 -1.11 3.26
C THR A 10 -4.49 -0.48 2.01
N TYR A 11 -3.85 -0.73 0.87
CA TYR A 11 -4.35 -0.34 -0.43
C TYR A 11 -4.48 -1.59 -1.29
N ILE A 12 -5.63 -1.76 -1.94
CA ILE A 12 -5.84 -2.79 -2.95
C ILE A 12 -6.15 -2.06 -4.25
N ILE A 13 -5.31 -2.26 -5.25
CA ILE A 13 -5.39 -1.52 -6.51
C ILE A 13 -5.42 -2.52 -7.66
N ILE A 14 -6.52 -2.52 -8.40
CA ILE A 14 -6.67 -3.38 -9.57
C ILE A 14 -6.39 -2.53 -10.79
N ALA A 15 -5.24 -2.76 -11.42
CA ALA A 15 -4.77 -1.98 -12.56
C ALA A 15 -5.10 -2.69 -13.87
N PRO A 16 -5.70 -1.99 -14.85
CA PRO A 16 -5.85 -2.55 -16.18
C PRO A 16 -4.48 -2.77 -16.84
N PRO A 17 -4.40 -3.63 -17.86
CA PRO A 17 -3.11 -4.01 -18.45
C PRO A 17 -2.23 -2.83 -18.86
N GLU A 18 -2.83 -1.79 -19.43
CA GLU A 18 -2.11 -0.61 -19.91
C GLU A 18 -1.53 0.26 -18.79
N HIS A 19 -1.93 0.04 -17.54
CA HIS A 19 -1.49 0.81 -16.37
C HIS A 19 -0.70 0.00 -15.34
N ALA A 20 -0.44 -1.27 -15.60
CA ALA A 20 0.28 -2.12 -14.64
C ALA A 20 1.76 -1.72 -14.49
N ASP A 21 2.43 -1.43 -15.60
CA ASP A 21 3.84 -1.05 -15.57
C ASP A 21 4.06 0.30 -14.86
N GLU A 22 3.11 1.22 -14.99
CA GLU A 22 3.14 2.49 -14.26
C GLU A 22 3.09 2.23 -12.75
N GLY A 23 2.27 1.27 -12.31
CA GLY A 23 2.20 0.86 -10.92
C GLY A 23 3.53 0.34 -10.39
N ASP A 24 4.22 -0.51 -11.16
CA ASP A 24 5.55 -1.01 -10.79
C ASP A 24 6.54 0.15 -10.60
N ARG A 25 6.53 1.11 -11.50
CA ARG A 25 7.39 2.29 -11.40
C ARG A 25 7.07 3.11 -10.16
N ILE A 26 5.79 3.39 -9.95
CA ILE A 26 5.33 4.20 -8.81
C ILE A 26 5.75 3.55 -7.48
N PHE A 27 5.56 2.24 -7.35
CA PHE A 27 5.90 1.57 -6.09
C PHE A 27 7.40 1.42 -5.87
N ARG A 28 8.21 1.32 -6.92
CA ARG A 28 9.67 1.40 -6.76
C ARG A 28 10.09 2.76 -6.19
N SER A 29 9.51 3.83 -6.73
CA SER A 29 9.74 5.19 -6.23
C SER A 29 9.24 5.35 -4.79
N HIS A 30 8.05 4.84 -4.50
CA HIS A 30 7.45 4.91 -3.17
C HIS A 30 8.32 4.22 -2.12
N ARG A 31 8.79 3.02 -2.42
CA ARG A 31 9.67 2.27 -1.51
C ARG A 31 10.95 3.06 -1.20
N ALA A 32 11.59 3.60 -2.23
CA ALA A 32 12.83 4.36 -2.05
C ALA A 32 12.61 5.60 -1.18
N TRP A 33 11.54 6.33 -1.43
CA TRP A 33 11.17 7.50 -0.64
C TRP A 33 10.83 7.13 0.81
N MET A 34 10.04 6.07 1.01
CA MET A 34 9.69 5.56 2.34
C MET A 34 10.96 5.23 3.15
N ARG A 35 11.88 4.52 2.53
CA ARG A 35 13.14 4.11 3.18
C ARG A 35 13.96 5.31 3.62
N ALA A 36 13.94 6.39 2.85
CA ALA A 36 14.72 7.59 3.13
C ALA A 36 14.11 8.49 4.19
N THR A 37 12.79 8.40 4.43
CA THR A 37 12.07 9.42 5.21
C THR A 37 11.34 8.89 6.44
N HIS A 38 11.00 7.60 6.50
CA HIS A 38 10.13 7.09 7.55
C HIS A 38 10.90 6.72 8.81
N HIS A 39 10.24 6.91 9.95
CA HIS A 39 10.80 6.62 11.26
C HIS A 39 10.91 5.10 11.47
N ARG A 40 11.97 4.67 12.14
CA ARG A 40 12.20 3.27 12.47
C ARG A 40 11.88 2.95 13.94
N ASP A 41 11.69 3.98 14.75
CA ASP A 41 11.37 3.87 16.16
C ASP A 41 10.46 5.02 16.59
N GLY A 42 9.94 4.93 17.82
CA GLY A 42 9.05 5.93 18.39
C GLY A 42 7.60 5.76 17.93
N GLU A 43 6.77 6.73 18.28
CA GLU A 43 5.33 6.64 18.01
C GLU A 43 4.97 6.71 16.53
N LYS A 44 5.85 7.29 15.70
CA LYS A 44 5.63 7.39 14.25
C LYS A 44 6.27 6.23 13.48
N ALA A 45 6.82 5.24 14.16
CA ALA A 45 7.57 4.16 13.52
C ALA A 45 6.75 3.40 12.50
N LEU A 46 7.34 3.19 11.33
CA LEU A 46 6.87 2.23 10.34
C LEU A 46 7.45 0.87 10.72
N LEU A 47 6.59 -0.07 11.12
CA LEU A 47 7.01 -1.37 11.61
C LEU A 47 7.13 -2.41 10.50
N SER A 48 6.29 -2.32 9.47
CA SER A 48 6.38 -3.19 8.31
C SER A 48 5.86 -2.47 7.06
N TYR A 49 6.38 -2.88 5.92
CA TYR A 49 6.01 -2.36 4.62
C TYR A 49 6.11 -3.51 3.63
N ASP A 50 4.99 -3.91 3.06
CA ASP A 50 4.96 -5.01 2.10
C ASP A 50 4.12 -4.63 0.90
N LEU A 51 4.69 -4.81 -0.29
CA LEU A 51 3.96 -4.71 -1.55
C LEU A 51 3.97 -6.07 -2.20
N SER A 52 2.78 -6.55 -2.56
CA SER A 52 2.62 -7.78 -3.34
C SER A 52 1.76 -7.52 -4.55
N LYS A 53 1.88 -8.37 -5.56
CA LYS A 53 1.01 -8.31 -6.73
C LYS A 53 0.72 -9.70 -7.27
N VAL A 54 -0.43 -9.80 -7.94
CA VAL A 54 -0.90 -11.05 -8.53
C VAL A 54 -1.81 -10.73 -9.72
N PRO A 55 -1.84 -11.59 -10.77
CA PRO A 55 -2.84 -11.44 -11.81
C PRO A 55 -4.25 -11.62 -11.21
N GLU A 56 -5.17 -10.74 -11.60
CA GLU A 56 -6.56 -10.88 -11.20
C GLU A 56 -7.19 -12.08 -11.93
N LEU A 57 -7.89 -12.93 -11.18
CA LEU A 57 -8.66 -14.02 -11.73
C LEU A 57 -10.12 -13.62 -11.88
N SER A 58 -10.81 -14.23 -12.86
CA SER A 58 -12.25 -13.99 -13.05
C SER A 58 -13.07 -14.42 -11.82
N ASN A 59 -12.56 -15.40 -11.06
CA ASN A 59 -13.11 -15.81 -9.77
C ASN A 59 -11.95 -16.04 -8.80
N GLN A 60 -11.77 -15.14 -7.84
CA GLN A 60 -10.65 -15.22 -6.89
C GLN A 60 -10.72 -16.44 -5.97
N LEU A 61 -11.90 -17.04 -5.83
CA LEU A 61 -12.06 -18.27 -5.04
C LEU A 61 -11.69 -19.53 -5.81
N ASP A 62 -11.50 -19.43 -7.13
CA ASP A 62 -11.14 -20.53 -7.99
C ASP A 62 -9.77 -20.28 -8.63
N PRO A 63 -8.69 -20.94 -8.14
CA PRO A 63 -7.34 -20.71 -8.65
C PRO A 63 -7.16 -21.18 -10.10
N ASN A 64 -8.11 -21.96 -10.64
CA ASN A 64 -8.08 -22.42 -12.03
C ASN A 64 -8.94 -21.55 -12.96
N SER A 65 -9.56 -20.49 -12.45
CA SER A 65 -10.33 -19.58 -13.30
C SER A 65 -9.41 -18.74 -14.19
N GLU A 66 -9.97 -18.17 -15.25
CA GLU A 66 -9.17 -17.44 -16.23
C GLU A 66 -8.70 -16.09 -15.68
N PRO A 67 -7.46 -15.67 -15.97
CA PRO A 67 -7.02 -14.30 -15.68
C PRO A 67 -7.84 -13.30 -16.48
N THR A 68 -8.11 -12.13 -15.87
CA THR A 68 -8.85 -11.04 -16.53
C THR A 68 -7.94 -10.17 -17.40
N GLY A 69 -6.63 -10.25 -17.19
CA GLY A 69 -5.65 -9.33 -17.77
C GLY A 69 -5.25 -8.20 -16.84
N ASN A 70 -6.02 -7.95 -15.78
CA ASN A 70 -5.68 -6.94 -14.78
C ASN A 70 -4.65 -7.49 -13.78
N THR A 71 -3.95 -6.56 -13.13
CA THR A 71 -3.01 -6.89 -12.05
C THR A 71 -3.53 -6.30 -10.75
N ILE A 72 -3.52 -7.09 -9.68
CA ILE A 72 -3.86 -6.61 -8.34
C ILE A 72 -2.57 -6.30 -7.60
N PHE A 73 -2.44 -5.07 -7.12
CA PHE A 73 -1.39 -4.65 -6.19
C PHE A 73 -1.99 -4.56 -4.79
N VAL A 74 -1.27 -5.07 -3.80
CA VAL A 74 -1.66 -4.96 -2.39
C VAL A 74 -0.51 -4.33 -1.63
N LEU A 75 -0.75 -3.14 -1.09
CA LEU A 75 0.20 -2.47 -0.21
C LEU A 75 -0.30 -2.61 1.22
N SER A 76 0.57 -3.07 2.11
CA SER A 76 0.28 -3.16 3.54
C SER A 76 1.39 -2.50 4.32
N GLU A 77 1.05 -1.52 5.12
CA GLU A 77 1.96 -0.82 6.01
C GLU A 77 1.43 -0.90 7.43
N VAL A 78 2.30 -1.12 8.39
CA VAL A 78 1.93 -1.12 9.81
C VAL A 78 2.74 -0.05 10.52
N TYR A 79 2.05 0.82 11.21
CA TYR A 79 2.63 1.91 12.00
C TYR A 79 2.39 1.67 13.48
N GLN A 80 3.32 2.13 14.30
CA GLN A 80 3.21 2.03 15.75
C GLN A 80 1.92 2.66 16.26
N THR A 81 1.58 3.85 15.75
CA THR A 81 0.35 4.57 16.06
C THR A 81 -0.18 5.29 14.83
N TYR A 82 -1.38 5.83 14.94
CA TYR A 82 -1.98 6.67 13.90
C TYR A 82 -1.09 7.88 13.55
N ALA A 83 -0.32 8.39 14.52
CA ALA A 83 0.57 9.53 14.26
C ALA A 83 1.56 9.24 13.12
N GLY A 84 1.97 7.97 12.96
CA GLY A 84 2.82 7.57 11.85
C GLY A 84 2.12 7.64 10.51
N VAL A 85 0.85 7.26 10.46
CA VAL A 85 0.04 7.37 9.24
C VAL A 85 -0.15 8.83 8.84
N ASP A 86 -0.49 9.67 9.80
CA ASP A 86 -0.68 11.10 9.58
C ASP A 86 0.60 11.74 9.04
N ASP A 87 1.73 11.45 9.68
CA ASP A 87 3.04 11.92 9.23
C ASP A 87 3.38 11.42 7.81
N HIS A 88 3.05 10.16 7.52
CA HIS A 88 3.26 9.59 6.19
C HIS A 88 2.55 10.41 5.10
N PHE A 89 1.27 10.72 5.29
CA PHE A 89 0.52 11.48 4.30
C PHE A 89 1.01 12.92 4.18
N GLU A 90 1.35 13.56 5.29
CA GLU A 90 1.91 14.92 5.25
C GLU A 90 3.24 14.94 4.47
N GLN A 91 4.14 14.01 4.75
CA GLN A 91 5.42 13.93 4.06
C GLN A 91 5.25 13.58 2.57
N ALA A 92 4.32 12.68 2.25
CA ALA A 92 4.08 12.29 0.88
C ALA A 92 3.67 13.49 0.02
N ALA A 93 2.72 14.27 0.49
CA ALA A 93 2.26 15.46 -0.22
C ALA A 93 3.35 16.54 -0.32
N ALA A 94 4.20 16.66 0.71
CA ALA A 94 5.21 17.71 0.79
C ALA A 94 6.52 17.37 0.08
N THR A 95 6.95 16.10 0.09
CA THR A 95 8.33 15.74 -0.31
C THR A 95 8.45 14.62 -1.32
N TRP A 96 7.42 13.83 -1.56
CA TRP A 96 7.54 12.73 -2.51
C TRP A 96 7.26 13.19 -3.94
N ALA A 97 8.29 13.10 -4.81
CA ALA A 97 8.21 13.62 -6.17
C ALA A 97 7.10 12.97 -7.02
N ASP A 98 6.74 11.73 -6.74
CA ASP A 98 5.72 10.99 -7.50
C ASP A 98 4.34 10.98 -6.82
N PHE A 99 4.12 11.84 -5.84
CA PHE A 99 2.83 11.88 -5.14
C PHE A 99 1.67 12.10 -6.11
N ASP A 100 1.76 13.12 -6.96
CA ASP A 100 0.70 13.42 -7.93
C ASP A 100 0.54 12.30 -8.95
N ALA A 101 1.64 11.66 -9.36
CA ALA A 101 1.61 10.53 -10.28
C ALA A 101 0.84 9.35 -9.67
N MET A 102 1.03 9.09 -8.38
CA MET A 102 0.31 8.02 -7.69
C MET A 102 -1.20 8.32 -7.63
N ILE A 103 -1.57 9.54 -7.25
CA ILE A 103 -2.97 9.95 -7.19
C ILE A 103 -3.64 9.81 -8.57
N SER A 104 -2.95 10.27 -9.63
CA SER A 104 -3.45 10.14 -10.99
C SER A 104 -3.60 8.67 -11.42
N TRP A 105 -2.65 7.82 -11.02
CA TRP A 105 -2.70 6.40 -11.31
C TRP A 105 -3.86 5.71 -10.58
N PHE A 106 -4.14 6.10 -9.34
CA PHE A 106 -5.29 5.57 -8.60
C PHE A 106 -6.60 5.81 -9.36
N ASP A 107 -6.74 6.98 -10.00
CA ASP A 107 -7.95 7.30 -10.77
C ASP A 107 -8.11 6.43 -12.02
N LYS A 108 -7.01 5.86 -12.54
CA LYS A 108 -7.02 4.98 -13.70
C LYS A 108 -7.29 3.53 -13.34
N CYS A 109 -7.33 3.21 -12.06
CA CYS A 109 -7.45 1.86 -11.52
C CYS A 109 -8.69 1.73 -10.66
N ASP A 110 -9.06 0.49 -10.32
CA ASP A 110 -10.04 0.23 -9.28
C ASP A 110 -9.30 0.19 -7.96
N THR A 111 -9.43 1.23 -7.16
CA THR A 111 -8.61 1.44 -5.97
C THR A 111 -9.45 1.44 -4.71
N THR A 112 -9.07 0.61 -3.75
CA THR A 112 -9.66 0.56 -2.42
C THR A 112 -8.60 0.97 -1.41
N LEU A 113 -8.89 2.02 -0.63
CA LEU A 113 -7.98 2.54 0.38
C LEU A 113 -8.58 2.34 1.77
N VAL A 114 -7.79 1.76 2.67
CA VAL A 114 -8.09 1.68 4.10
C VAL A 114 -6.92 2.32 4.83
N PRO A 115 -6.95 3.65 5.01
CA PRO A 115 -5.76 4.40 5.45
C PRO A 115 -5.40 4.19 6.91
N SER A 116 -6.37 3.83 7.75
CA SER A 116 -6.05 3.62 9.15
C SER A 116 -7.05 2.65 9.78
N ALA A 117 -6.60 1.43 9.99
CA ALA A 117 -7.37 0.42 10.69
C ALA A 117 -6.60 -0.01 11.92
N ARG A 118 -7.28 -0.11 13.06
CA ARG A 118 -6.65 -0.62 14.28
C ARG A 118 -6.53 -2.14 14.19
N ILE A 119 -5.35 -2.66 14.42
CA ILE A 119 -5.13 -4.10 14.48
C ILE A 119 -5.65 -4.62 15.81
N LEU A 120 -6.72 -5.42 15.76
CA LEU A 120 -7.37 -5.93 16.96
C LEU A 120 -6.69 -7.19 17.49
N TYR A 121 -6.29 -8.07 16.59
CA TYR A 121 -5.68 -9.36 16.96
C TYR A 121 -4.47 -9.61 16.10
N SER A 122 -3.43 -10.13 16.72
CA SER A 122 -2.20 -10.53 16.06
C SER A 122 -1.76 -11.83 16.69
N LEU A 123 -1.21 -12.74 15.89
CA LEU A 123 -0.62 -13.96 16.43
C LEU A 123 0.89 -13.77 16.54
N TRP A 124 1.47 -14.34 17.57
CA TRP A 124 2.91 -14.28 17.88
C TRP A 124 3.36 -12.83 18.15
#